data_e6a3617e8815fcd74affee8dba7d8f8f
#
_entry.id   e6a3617e8815fcd74affee8dba7d8f8f
#
_cell.length_a   1.000
_cell.length_b   1.000
_cell.length_c   1.000
_cell.angle_alpha   90.00
_cell.angle_beta   90.00
_cell.angle_gamma   90.00
#
_symmetry.space_group_name_H-M   'P 1'
#
loop_
_entity.id
_entity.type
_entity.pdbx_description
1 polymer ?
#
loop_
_entity_poly.entity_id
_entity_poly.type
_entity_poly.pdbx_seq_one_letter_code
_entity_poly.pdbx_strand_id
1 'polypeptide(L)'
;IARQEGKVGVLVMFETDDCPWCRRMKETVLNQVEVQDYFRAHFQVIAINAEGDALVTGFDGEEVPETEFALKHNRVRATPVFAFFDPTGNILTRYTGATKDSQEFLWLGEYVVEAHFRTQRFSRYKRQRKEGSS
;
A
#
# COMPACT_ATOMS: atom_id res chain seq x y z
N ILE A 1 13.42 -7.82 -6.38
CA ILE A 1 14.01 -6.49 -6.44
C ILE A 1 14.01 -5.83 -5.05
N ALA A 2 12.88 -5.85 -4.35
CA ALA A 2 12.81 -5.28 -3.01
C ALA A 2 13.83 -5.90 -2.07
N ARG A 3 13.99 -7.22 -2.14
CA ARG A 3 14.97 -7.95 -1.32
C ARG A 3 16.39 -7.52 -1.64
N GLN A 4 16.71 -7.37 -2.92
CA GLN A 4 18.05 -6.98 -3.35
C GLN A 4 18.41 -5.57 -2.91
N GLU A 5 17.43 -4.71 -2.80
CA GLU A 5 17.64 -3.32 -2.39
C GLU A 5 17.55 -3.12 -0.88
N GLY A 6 17.32 -4.19 -0.12
CA GLY A 6 17.23 -4.11 1.33
C GLY A 6 15.93 -3.49 1.83
N LYS A 7 14.90 -3.45 1.00
CA LYS A 7 13.62 -2.87 1.38
C LYS A 7 12.79 -3.86 2.18
N VAL A 8 11.85 -3.33 2.97
CA VAL A 8 10.97 -4.12 3.82
C VAL A 8 10.08 -5.03 2.98
N GLY A 9 9.59 -4.53 1.85
CA GLY A 9 8.75 -5.30 0.98
C GLY A 9 8.21 -4.48 -0.17
N VAL A 10 6.98 -4.82 -0.60
CA VAL A 10 6.33 -4.19 -1.74
C VAL A 10 5.03 -3.54 -1.29
N LEU A 11 4.84 -2.29 -1.66
CA LEU A 11 3.56 -1.60 -1.48
C LEU A 11 2.87 -1.54 -2.84
N VAL A 12 1.69 -2.13 -2.92
CA VAL A 12 0.87 -2.10 -4.14
C VAL A 12 -0.35 -1.22 -3.89
N MET A 13 -0.52 -0.19 -4.72
CA MET A 13 -1.73 0.62 -4.73
C MET A 13 -2.62 0.11 -5.85
N PHE A 14 -3.77 -0.45 -5.48
CA PHE A 14 -4.80 -0.83 -6.45
C PHE A 14 -5.71 0.36 -6.66
N GLU A 15 -5.87 0.77 -7.92
CA GLU A 15 -6.65 1.95 -8.29
C GLU A 15 -7.48 1.66 -9.54
N THR A 16 -8.37 2.58 -9.87
CA THR A 16 -9.10 2.56 -11.14
C THR A 16 -9.07 3.96 -11.73
N ASP A 17 -9.34 4.06 -13.05
CA ASP A 17 -9.32 5.35 -13.72
C ASP A 17 -10.42 6.29 -13.22
N ASP A 18 -11.58 5.74 -12.89
CA ASP A 18 -12.71 6.51 -12.39
C ASP A 18 -12.88 6.28 -10.89
N CYS A 19 -11.93 6.80 -10.12
CA CYS A 19 -11.89 6.61 -8.68
C CYS A 19 -11.61 7.94 -7.99
N PRO A 20 -12.66 8.62 -7.45
CA PRO A 20 -12.46 9.91 -6.78
C PRO A 20 -11.50 9.83 -5.58
N TRP A 21 -11.59 8.76 -4.79
CA TRP A 21 -10.72 8.60 -3.62
C TRP A 21 -9.26 8.33 -4.00
N CYS A 22 -9.04 7.63 -5.13
CA CYS A 22 -7.69 7.44 -5.67
C CYS A 22 -7.09 8.78 -6.09
N ARG A 23 -7.89 9.60 -6.78
CA ARG A 23 -7.48 10.93 -7.21
C ARG A 23 -7.16 11.81 -5.99
N ARG A 24 -8.03 11.77 -4.97
CA ARG A 24 -7.81 12.53 -3.75
C ARG A 24 -6.48 12.14 -3.08
N MET A 25 -6.18 10.84 -2.99
CA MET A 25 -4.91 10.40 -2.43
C MET A 25 -3.72 10.94 -3.21
N LYS A 26 -3.80 10.90 -4.54
CA LYS A 26 -2.70 11.40 -5.38
C LYS A 26 -2.49 12.91 -5.22
N GLU A 27 -3.56 13.66 -5.06
CA GLU A 27 -3.50 15.12 -5.01
C GLU A 27 -3.19 15.67 -3.62
N THR A 28 -3.47 14.92 -2.55
CA THR A 28 -3.33 15.44 -1.19
C THR A 28 -2.33 14.70 -0.32
N VAL A 29 -1.98 13.48 -0.67
CA VAL A 29 -1.10 12.64 0.14
C VAL A 29 0.12 12.17 -0.65
N LEU A 30 -0.12 11.49 -1.78
CA LEU A 30 0.95 10.85 -2.54
C LEU A 30 1.82 11.84 -3.30
N ASN A 31 1.39 13.09 -3.41
CA ASN A 31 2.18 14.15 -4.03
C ASN A 31 3.14 14.84 -3.05
N GLN A 32 3.08 14.50 -1.77
CA GLN A 32 3.95 15.10 -0.75
C GLN A 32 5.33 14.44 -0.79
N VAL A 33 6.37 15.26 -0.78
CA VAL A 33 7.76 14.78 -0.91
C VAL A 33 8.13 13.84 0.24
N GLU A 34 7.76 14.20 1.48
CA GLU A 34 8.08 13.38 2.64
C GLU A 34 7.41 12.00 2.59
N VAL A 35 6.21 11.92 2.01
CA VAL A 35 5.52 10.65 1.81
C VAL A 35 6.27 9.80 0.77
N GLN A 36 6.60 10.42 -0.37
CA GLN A 36 7.32 9.73 -1.44
C GLN A 36 8.68 9.21 -0.96
N ASP A 37 9.43 10.05 -0.26
CA ASP A 37 10.75 9.70 0.23
C ASP A 37 10.69 8.55 1.23
N TYR A 38 9.75 8.61 2.18
CA TYR A 38 9.60 7.58 3.19
C TYR A 38 9.27 6.22 2.56
N PHE A 39 8.26 6.20 1.69
CA PHE A 39 7.79 4.94 1.12
C PHE A 39 8.78 4.34 0.13
N ARG A 40 9.48 5.17 -0.65
CA ARG A 40 10.52 4.68 -1.55
C ARG A 40 11.73 4.14 -0.81
N ALA A 41 12.04 4.72 0.35
CA ALA A 41 13.17 4.24 1.15
C ALA A 41 12.91 2.84 1.73
N HIS A 42 11.65 2.51 2.02
CA HIS A 42 11.31 1.27 2.71
C HIS A 42 10.64 0.22 1.84
N PHE A 43 10.03 0.60 0.72
CA PHE A 43 9.25 -0.30 -0.11
C PHE A 43 9.55 -0.11 -1.59
N GLN A 44 9.37 -1.18 -2.36
CA GLN A 44 9.15 -1.05 -3.79
C GLN A 44 7.68 -0.66 -3.96
N VAL A 45 7.41 0.46 -4.64
CA VAL A 45 6.05 0.98 -4.78
C VAL A 45 5.54 0.72 -6.19
N ILE A 46 4.39 0.08 -6.30
CA ILE A 46 3.78 -0.32 -7.57
C ILE A 46 2.33 0.11 -7.59
N ALA A 47 1.89 0.70 -8.71
CA ALA A 47 0.47 1.03 -8.92
C ALA A 47 -0.12 0.03 -9.92
N ILE A 48 -1.29 -0.51 -9.60
CA ILE A 48 -2.00 -1.48 -10.45
C ILE A 48 -3.42 -0.98 -10.67
N ASN A 49 -3.83 -0.95 -11.96
CA ASN A 49 -5.19 -0.61 -12.31
C ASN A 49 -6.06 -1.86 -12.13
N ALA A 50 -6.97 -1.82 -11.15
CA ALA A 50 -7.80 -2.98 -10.81
C ALA A 50 -8.77 -3.37 -11.94
N GLU A 51 -8.96 -2.51 -12.93
CA GLU A 51 -9.79 -2.76 -14.11
C GLU A 51 -8.95 -2.89 -15.38
N GLY A 52 -7.63 -2.92 -15.26
CA GLY A 52 -6.73 -2.94 -16.39
C GLY A 52 -6.46 -4.32 -16.95
N ASP A 53 -5.90 -4.36 -18.14
CA ASP A 53 -5.56 -5.61 -18.82
C ASP A 53 -4.07 -5.76 -19.09
N ALA A 54 -3.25 -4.83 -18.61
CA ALA A 54 -1.81 -4.96 -18.70
C ALA A 54 -1.35 -6.17 -17.89
N LEU A 55 -0.26 -6.80 -18.33
CA LEU A 55 0.26 -7.97 -17.63
C LEU A 55 1.09 -7.56 -16.42
N VAL A 56 0.88 -8.27 -15.31
CA VAL A 56 1.62 -8.09 -14.06
C VAL A 56 2.30 -9.40 -13.74
N THR A 57 3.59 -9.34 -13.38
CA THR A 57 4.30 -10.52 -12.91
C THR A 57 4.08 -10.64 -11.41
N GLY A 58 3.39 -11.70 -11.00
CA GLY A 58 3.12 -11.96 -9.59
C GLY A 58 4.37 -12.44 -8.85
N PHE A 59 4.21 -12.64 -7.55
CA PHE A 59 5.32 -13.08 -6.69
C PHE A 59 5.79 -14.51 -7.05
N ASP A 60 4.91 -15.32 -7.65
CA ASP A 60 5.21 -16.67 -8.11
C ASP A 60 5.87 -16.70 -9.50
N GLY A 61 6.08 -15.53 -10.10
CA GLY A 61 6.67 -15.43 -11.42
C GLY A 61 5.71 -15.56 -12.58
N GLU A 62 4.43 -15.83 -12.33
CA GLU A 62 3.43 -15.94 -13.39
C GLU A 62 2.91 -14.57 -13.81
N GLU A 63 2.69 -14.40 -15.12
CA GLU A 63 2.10 -13.18 -15.65
C GLU A 63 0.59 -13.30 -15.72
N VAL A 64 -0.13 -12.34 -15.15
CA VAL A 64 -1.59 -12.29 -15.19
C VAL A 64 -2.04 -10.87 -15.49
N PRO A 65 -3.24 -10.68 -16.07
CA PRO A 65 -3.78 -9.33 -16.24
C PRO A 65 -4.00 -8.64 -14.90
N GLU A 66 -3.88 -7.32 -14.90
CA GLU A 66 -4.09 -6.50 -13.69
C GLU A 66 -5.41 -6.82 -12.99
N THR A 67 -6.51 -6.98 -13.76
CA THR A 67 -7.82 -7.31 -13.18
C THR A 67 -7.78 -8.63 -12.43
N GLU A 68 -7.10 -9.63 -12.97
CA GLU A 68 -7.02 -10.94 -12.31
C GLU A 68 -6.18 -10.84 -11.04
N PHE A 69 -5.06 -10.14 -11.09
CA PHE A 69 -4.22 -9.95 -9.91
C PHE A 69 -4.99 -9.23 -8.80
N ALA A 70 -5.73 -8.18 -9.17
CA ALA A 70 -6.51 -7.43 -8.19
C ALA A 70 -7.66 -8.26 -7.62
N LEU A 71 -8.50 -8.84 -8.48
CA LEU A 71 -9.73 -9.49 -8.03
C LEU A 71 -9.50 -10.90 -7.48
N LYS A 72 -8.83 -11.76 -8.24
CA LYS A 72 -8.66 -13.16 -7.84
C LYS A 72 -7.57 -13.36 -6.80
N HIS A 73 -6.43 -12.68 -6.97
CA HIS A 73 -5.28 -12.89 -6.09
C HIS A 73 -5.36 -12.03 -4.84
N ASN A 74 -5.99 -10.86 -4.91
CA ASN A 74 -6.00 -9.90 -3.82
C ASN A 74 -7.39 -9.46 -3.37
N ARG A 75 -8.44 -9.95 -4.01
CA ARG A 75 -9.84 -9.70 -3.63
C ARG A 75 -10.18 -8.21 -3.50
N VAL A 76 -9.64 -7.41 -4.41
CA VAL A 76 -9.91 -5.97 -4.42
C VAL A 76 -11.31 -5.73 -4.96
N ARG A 77 -12.18 -5.14 -4.14
CA ARG A 77 -13.58 -4.86 -4.52
C ARG A 77 -13.92 -3.38 -4.47
N ALA A 78 -13.06 -2.58 -3.87
CA ALA A 78 -13.20 -1.14 -3.80
C ALA A 78 -11.80 -0.55 -3.87
N THR A 79 -11.66 0.68 -4.39
CA THR A 79 -10.37 1.34 -4.52
C THR A 79 -10.39 2.71 -3.85
N PRO A 80 -9.25 3.24 -3.45
CA PRO A 80 -7.94 2.59 -3.51
C PRO A 80 -7.78 1.50 -2.45
N VAL A 81 -6.91 0.51 -2.72
CA VAL A 81 -6.46 -0.44 -1.72
C VAL A 81 -4.93 -0.35 -1.68
N PHE A 82 -4.39 -0.22 -0.49
CA PHE A 82 -2.95 -0.22 -0.26
C PHE A 82 -2.59 -1.55 0.39
N ALA A 83 -1.91 -2.42 -0.35
CA ALA A 83 -1.54 -3.74 0.13
C ALA A 83 -0.02 -3.80 0.31
N PHE A 84 0.40 -4.22 1.49
CA PHE A 84 1.82 -4.34 1.84
C PHE A 84 2.20 -5.80 1.89
N PHE A 85 3.23 -6.17 1.13
CA PHE A 85 3.70 -7.56 1.04
C PHE A 85 5.15 -7.63 1.48
N ASP A 86 5.56 -8.77 2.05
CA ASP A 86 6.98 -9.02 2.25
C ASP A 86 7.62 -9.36 0.88
N PRO A 87 8.96 -9.43 0.79
CA PRO A 87 9.61 -9.69 -0.50
C PRO A 87 9.24 -11.03 -1.14
N THR A 88 8.69 -11.98 -0.39
CA THR A 88 8.28 -13.28 -0.92
C THR A 88 6.81 -13.33 -1.33
N GLY A 89 6.06 -12.26 -1.07
CA GLY A 89 4.67 -12.16 -1.49
C GLY A 89 3.62 -12.44 -0.42
N ASN A 90 4.03 -12.60 0.82
CA ASN A 90 3.09 -12.77 1.92
C ASN A 90 2.52 -11.40 2.30
N ILE A 91 1.20 -11.32 2.46
CA ILE A 91 0.59 -10.06 2.83
C ILE A 91 0.87 -9.72 4.30
N LEU A 92 1.28 -8.48 4.53
CA LEU A 92 1.57 -7.98 5.87
C LEU A 92 0.41 -7.16 6.41
N THR A 93 -0.12 -6.25 5.59
CA THR A 93 -1.21 -5.35 5.99
C THR A 93 -1.92 -4.87 4.74
N ARG A 94 -3.19 -4.54 4.89
CA ARG A 94 -4.02 -4.03 3.81
C ARG A 94 -4.87 -2.89 4.36
N TYR A 95 -4.93 -1.79 3.63
CA TYR A 95 -5.75 -0.63 3.98
C TYR A 95 -6.63 -0.27 2.80
N THR A 96 -7.93 -0.23 3.01
CA THR A 96 -8.92 0.10 1.96
C THR A 96 -9.43 1.51 2.17
N GLY A 97 -9.37 2.32 1.12
CA GLY A 97 -9.85 3.69 1.13
C GLY A 97 -8.72 4.70 1.24
N ALA A 98 -9.08 5.98 1.27
CA ALA A 98 -8.12 7.07 1.40
C ALA A 98 -7.83 7.34 2.87
N THR A 99 -6.58 7.68 3.18
CA THR A 99 -6.25 8.19 4.50
C THR A 99 -6.73 9.65 4.59
N LYS A 100 -6.94 10.11 5.81
CA LYS A 100 -7.41 11.46 6.08
C LYS A 100 -6.41 12.51 5.57
N ASP A 101 -5.13 12.27 5.81
CA ASP A 101 -4.05 13.19 5.45
C ASP A 101 -2.74 12.41 5.28
N SER A 102 -1.66 13.14 4.96
CA SER A 102 -0.35 12.54 4.77
C SER A 102 0.21 11.96 6.05
N GLN A 103 -0.10 12.55 7.21
CA GLN A 103 0.38 12.03 8.48
C GLN A 103 -0.18 10.63 8.76
N GLU A 104 -1.47 10.42 8.51
CA GLU A 104 -2.08 9.10 8.68
C GLU A 104 -1.43 8.06 7.76
N PHE A 105 -1.12 8.46 6.53
CA PHE A 105 -0.47 7.55 5.58
C PHE A 105 0.96 7.21 6.01
N LEU A 106 1.69 8.20 6.55
CA LEU A 106 3.03 7.95 7.10
C LEU A 106 2.96 6.99 8.29
N TRP A 107 1.97 7.14 9.16
CA TRP A 107 1.77 6.22 10.29
C TRP A 107 1.47 4.80 9.80
N LEU A 108 0.74 4.67 8.69
CA LEU A 108 0.48 3.36 8.11
C LEU A 108 1.79 2.70 7.66
N GLY A 109 2.68 3.48 7.05
CA GLY A 109 4.01 2.99 6.67
C GLY A 109 4.84 2.57 7.87
N GLU A 110 4.88 3.39 8.91
CA GLU A 110 5.59 3.07 10.15
C GLU A 110 5.05 1.79 10.80
N TYR A 111 3.73 1.65 10.80
CA TYR A 111 3.04 0.49 11.33
C TYR A 111 3.55 -0.81 10.66
N VAL A 112 3.78 -0.74 9.35
CA VAL A 112 4.29 -1.90 8.60
C VAL A 112 5.80 -2.07 8.81
N VAL A 113 6.58 -0.99 8.67
CA VAL A 113 8.05 -1.05 8.78
C VAL A 113 8.48 -1.56 10.14
N GLU A 114 7.81 -1.12 11.20
CA GLU A 114 8.12 -1.50 12.58
C GLU A 114 7.37 -2.74 13.03
N ALA A 115 6.64 -3.39 12.12
CA ALA A 115 5.94 -4.66 12.34
C ALA A 115 4.89 -4.63 13.45
N HIS A 116 4.27 -3.47 13.67
CA HIS A 116 3.18 -3.35 14.67
C HIS A 116 1.95 -4.16 14.27
N PHE A 117 1.81 -4.49 12.96
CA PHE A 117 0.70 -5.32 12.48
C PHE A 117 0.68 -6.70 13.13
N ARG A 118 1.80 -7.16 13.70
CA ARG A 118 1.87 -8.47 14.35
C ARG A 118 1.16 -8.51 15.69
N THR A 119 0.99 -7.37 16.36
CA THR A 119 0.46 -7.29 17.70
C THR A 119 -0.78 -6.44 17.86
N GLN A 120 -1.13 -5.62 16.87
CA GLN A 120 -2.28 -4.72 16.96
C GLN A 120 -2.78 -4.28 15.60
N ARG A 121 -4.04 -3.83 15.57
CA ARG A 121 -4.64 -3.26 14.35
C ARG A 121 -4.15 -1.84 14.14
N PHE A 122 -4.21 -1.37 12.90
CA PHE A 122 -3.79 -0.02 12.56
C PHE A 122 -4.60 1.05 13.31
N SER A 123 -5.90 0.83 13.50
CA SER A 123 -6.74 1.79 14.24
C SER A 123 -6.22 2.03 15.65
N ARG A 124 -5.73 0.99 16.31
CA ARG A 124 -5.14 1.12 17.65
C ARG A 124 -3.80 1.85 17.59
N TYR A 125 -2.97 1.50 16.62
CA TYR A 125 -1.68 2.17 16.43
C TYR A 125 -1.87 3.67 16.18
N LYS A 126 -2.83 4.04 15.33
CA LYS A 126 -3.15 5.45 15.08
C LYS A 126 -3.51 6.19 16.35
N ARG A 127 -4.34 5.57 17.17
CA ARG A 127 -4.78 6.17 18.44
C ARG A 127 -3.58 6.41 19.36
N GLN A 128 -2.69 5.44 19.46
CA GLN A 128 -1.48 5.56 20.25
C GLN A 128 -0.58 6.69 19.74
N ARG A 129 -0.45 6.83 18.43
CA ARG A 129 0.37 7.89 17.84
C ARG A 129 -0.23 9.27 18.12
N LYS A 130 -1.55 9.40 18.04
CA LYS A 130 -2.23 10.66 18.35
C LYS A 130 -2.03 11.05 19.81
N GLU A 131 -2.16 10.11 20.73
CA GLU A 131 -1.97 10.35 22.15
C GLU A 131 -0.52 10.73 22.47
N GLY A 132 0.44 10.07 21.82
CA GLY A 132 1.85 10.35 22.02
C GLY A 132 2.31 11.66 21.45
N SER A 133 1.59 12.24 20.47
CA SER A 133 1.98 13.49 19.82
C SER A 133 1.32 14.72 20.41
N SER A 134 0.45 14.56 21.40
CA SER A 134 -0.23 15.68 22.06
C SER A 134 0.54 16.25 23.29
#